data_03a004dfa6555f8c5c59cd31e70fb900
#
_entry.id   03a004dfa6555f8c5c59cd31e70fb900
#
_cell.length_a   1.000
_cell.length_b   1.000
_cell.length_c   1.000
_cell.angle_alpha   90.00
_cell.angle_beta   90.00
_cell.angle_gamma   90.00
#
_symmetry.space_group_name_H-M   'P 1'
#
loop_
_entity.id
_entity.type
_entity.pdbx_description
1 polymer ?
#
loop_
_entity_poly.entity_id
_entity_poly.type
_entity_poly.pdbx_seq_one_letter_code
_entity_poly.pdbx_strand_id
1 'polypeptide(L)'
;MPGTPQRAENAPELTAAQREVLAAQRADPENTTYNVGQYLDLRGPLDAGLLQEAVRRTLTEAPGLHLRFRGGEGRVLAEHAPFAPEAWRLHRLDTSGAADPVDSAIALVRDQLACPPRLDAPAAEADAPAAPLTGMVLVRVGERRHLLVQYFHRIAVDGYGVCLLTHRIAALYRAARRGDPPPACPFAPMRLLVEAERAYAGSAAEAADRAYWARHAAEPPRAALPRPRPAPDAHRIRRRTVRVAGAGAASLEAAVRGARVTWAEAVTAALAAQLYLENDGHEPVMRMYATARTAPGALRVPGAAVNVLPLRAPVRPGDSFRAVLARVAAEFRAARAHQLYRRPPGASGAPPSGVLLNLRPFDTSPDFGDVSARVVPLASGPVEDLSLSAVRDPGGGLRIDLDANGGVYGHEELAGLAARYAELLGRLCAQPDRPLSALAAPAP
;
A
#
# COMPACT_ATOMS: atom_id res chain seq x y z
N MET A 1 43.90 -12.13 -9.68
CA MET A 1 43.84 -10.73 -9.31
C MET A 1 42.75 -10.53 -8.26
N PRO A 2 43.07 -10.22 -6.98
CA PRO A 2 42.08 -10.03 -5.94
C PRO A 2 41.61 -8.56 -5.93
N GLY A 3 40.42 -8.29 -6.38
CA GLY A 3 39.80 -6.94 -6.44
C GLY A 3 38.40 -6.94 -5.87
N THR A 4 38.21 -7.40 -4.62
CA THR A 4 36.81 -7.52 -4.13
C THR A 4 36.52 -7.07 -2.66
N PRO A 5 37.43 -6.54 -1.83
CA PRO A 5 36.96 -6.07 -0.52
C PRO A 5 36.36 -4.67 -0.50
N GLN A 6 36.80 -3.74 -1.33
CA GLN A 6 36.36 -2.33 -1.25
C GLN A 6 34.92 -2.03 -1.75
N ARG A 7 34.33 -2.92 -2.58
CA ARG A 7 32.93 -2.73 -3.04
C ARG A 7 31.88 -3.13 -1.99
N ALA A 8 32.22 -4.01 -1.06
CA ALA A 8 31.29 -4.44 0.01
C ALA A 8 31.13 -3.36 1.10
N GLU A 9 32.12 -2.51 1.34
CA GLU A 9 32.07 -1.45 2.34
C GLU A 9 31.18 -0.26 1.96
N ASN A 10 30.86 -0.09 0.68
CA ASN A 10 30.02 1.00 0.15
C ASN A 10 28.64 0.55 -0.31
N ALA A 11 28.23 -0.69 -0.02
CA ALA A 11 26.89 -1.16 -0.38
C ALA A 11 25.84 -0.38 0.44
N PRO A 12 24.75 0.14 -0.19
CA PRO A 12 23.70 0.80 0.53
C PRO A 12 23.03 -0.17 1.49
N GLU A 13 22.90 0.26 2.75
CA GLU A 13 22.16 -0.54 3.71
C GLU A 13 20.67 -0.53 3.42
N LEU A 14 20.07 -1.70 3.54
CA LEU A 14 18.66 -1.88 3.37
C LEU A 14 17.90 -1.61 4.67
N THR A 15 16.70 -1.01 4.56
CA THR A 15 15.75 -0.99 5.66
C THR A 15 15.26 -2.39 6.00
N ALA A 16 14.70 -2.58 7.18
CA ALA A 16 14.08 -3.85 7.57
C ALA A 16 12.96 -4.26 6.60
N ALA A 17 12.15 -3.29 6.12
CA ALA A 17 11.13 -3.54 5.11
C ALA A 17 11.74 -4.07 3.80
N GLN A 18 12.86 -3.52 3.35
CA GLN A 18 13.55 -3.99 2.16
C GLN A 18 14.13 -5.40 2.34
N ARG A 19 14.69 -5.69 3.52
CA ARG A 19 15.22 -7.04 3.85
C ARG A 19 14.10 -8.10 3.85
N GLU A 20 12.93 -7.77 4.40
CA GLU A 20 11.76 -8.65 4.39
C GLU A 20 11.27 -8.96 2.98
N VAL A 21 11.10 -7.92 2.14
CA VAL A 21 10.70 -8.09 0.73
C VAL A 21 11.74 -8.89 -0.05
N LEU A 22 13.03 -8.62 0.16
CA LEU A 22 14.11 -9.37 -0.49
C LEU A 22 14.07 -10.84 -0.10
N ALA A 23 13.91 -11.16 1.18
CA ALA A 23 13.82 -12.53 1.67
C ALA A 23 12.61 -13.26 1.08
N ALA A 24 11.45 -12.62 1.03
CA ALA A 24 10.24 -13.18 0.46
C ALA A 24 10.36 -13.41 -1.06
N GLN A 25 10.94 -12.46 -1.80
CA GLN A 25 11.15 -12.59 -3.24
C GLN A 25 12.18 -13.67 -3.59
N ARG A 26 13.18 -13.89 -2.74
CA ARG A 26 14.14 -15.00 -2.91
C ARG A 26 13.53 -16.36 -2.63
N ALA A 27 12.60 -16.43 -1.70
CA ALA A 27 11.88 -17.67 -1.39
C ALA A 27 10.92 -18.07 -2.54
N ASP A 28 10.43 -17.10 -3.30
CA ASP A 28 9.54 -17.27 -4.45
C ASP A 28 9.89 -16.24 -5.55
N PRO A 29 10.90 -16.55 -6.40
CA PRO A 29 11.40 -15.62 -7.42
C PRO A 29 10.37 -15.22 -8.48
N GLU A 30 9.42 -16.12 -8.78
CA GLU A 30 8.35 -15.86 -9.74
C GLU A 30 7.19 -15.03 -9.16
N ASN A 31 7.25 -14.65 -7.90
CA ASN A 31 6.22 -13.88 -7.23
C ASN A 31 6.13 -12.45 -7.75
N THR A 32 5.06 -12.12 -8.44
CA THR A 32 4.80 -10.80 -8.99
C THR A 32 3.95 -9.91 -8.08
N THR A 33 3.48 -10.41 -6.94
CA THR A 33 2.59 -9.66 -6.04
C THR A 33 3.28 -8.51 -5.32
N TYR A 34 4.61 -8.49 -5.29
CA TYR A 34 5.39 -7.35 -4.80
C TYR A 34 5.52 -6.22 -5.83
N ASN A 35 5.09 -6.41 -7.06
CA ASN A 35 4.90 -5.34 -8.03
C ASN A 35 3.63 -4.58 -7.65
N VAL A 36 3.77 -3.31 -7.34
CA VAL A 36 2.65 -2.41 -7.04
C VAL A 36 2.49 -1.40 -8.16
N GLY A 37 1.25 -1.03 -8.43
CA GLY A 37 0.96 -0.13 -9.52
C GLY A 37 -0.27 0.71 -9.28
N GLN A 38 -0.25 1.89 -9.88
CA GLN A 38 -1.39 2.79 -9.97
C GLN A 38 -1.35 3.56 -11.30
N TYR A 39 -2.46 4.19 -11.66
CA TYR A 39 -2.42 5.22 -12.68
C TYR A 39 -3.10 6.49 -12.19
N LEU A 40 -2.66 7.61 -12.73
CA LEU A 40 -3.35 8.88 -12.60
C LEU A 40 -4.20 9.08 -13.85
N ASP A 41 -5.52 9.17 -13.69
CA ASP A 41 -6.45 9.59 -14.76
C ASP A 41 -6.38 11.11 -14.85
N LEU A 42 -5.63 11.60 -15.84
CA LEU A 42 -5.36 13.00 -16.08
C LEU A 42 -6.29 13.52 -17.16
N ARG A 43 -7.08 14.56 -16.83
CA ARG A 43 -8.04 15.16 -17.75
C ARG A 43 -7.84 16.66 -17.84
N GLY A 44 -7.66 17.15 -19.03
CA GLY A 44 -7.42 18.55 -19.31
C GLY A 44 -6.31 18.76 -20.36
N PRO A 45 -5.82 20.01 -20.48
CA PRO A 45 -4.81 20.37 -21.48
C PRO A 45 -3.40 19.98 -21.01
N LEU A 46 -3.11 18.66 -20.96
CA LEU A 46 -1.83 18.12 -20.51
C LEU A 46 -0.71 18.45 -21.50
N ASP A 47 0.37 19.03 -20.99
CA ASP A 47 1.65 19.13 -21.71
C ASP A 47 2.53 17.93 -21.36
N ALA A 48 2.68 17.02 -22.33
CA ALA A 48 3.45 15.79 -22.13
C ALA A 48 4.97 16.02 -22.04
N GLY A 49 5.47 17.16 -22.54
CA GLY A 49 6.88 17.54 -22.40
C GLY A 49 7.20 17.99 -20.98
N LEU A 50 6.38 18.89 -20.44
CA LEU A 50 6.52 19.34 -19.06
C LEU A 50 6.31 18.20 -18.06
N LEU A 51 5.38 17.28 -18.34
CA LEU A 51 5.19 16.11 -17.52
C LEU A 51 6.41 15.18 -17.51
N GLN A 52 7.02 14.93 -18.67
CA GLN A 52 8.25 14.15 -18.77
C GLN A 52 9.37 14.76 -17.93
N GLU A 53 9.54 16.08 -17.99
CA GLU A 53 10.55 16.79 -17.21
C GLU A 53 10.28 16.69 -15.70
N ALA A 54 9.02 16.85 -15.29
CA ALA A 54 8.61 16.70 -13.90
C ALA A 54 8.88 15.29 -13.36
N VAL A 55 8.59 14.25 -14.16
CA VAL A 55 8.89 12.85 -13.80
C VAL A 55 10.40 12.63 -13.73
N ARG A 56 11.16 13.04 -14.76
CA ARG A 56 12.62 12.89 -14.82
C ARG A 56 13.29 13.51 -13.60
N ARG A 57 12.90 14.72 -13.24
CA ARG A 57 13.44 15.41 -12.07
C ARG A 57 13.07 14.72 -10.78
N THR A 58 11.84 14.26 -10.63
CA THR A 58 11.40 13.50 -9.45
C THR A 58 12.23 12.23 -9.25
N LEU A 59 12.50 11.48 -10.32
CA LEU A 59 13.37 10.31 -10.29
C LEU A 59 14.80 10.65 -9.91
N THR A 60 15.35 11.76 -10.43
CA THR A 60 16.69 12.26 -10.05
C THR A 60 16.78 12.59 -8.58
N GLU A 61 15.71 13.19 -8.01
CA GLU A 61 15.65 13.61 -6.60
C GLU A 61 15.39 12.44 -5.63
N ALA A 62 15.10 11.23 -6.13
CA ALA A 62 14.79 10.05 -5.34
C ALA A 62 15.77 8.88 -5.60
N PRO A 63 17.06 9.02 -5.26
CA PRO A 63 18.09 8.01 -5.59
C PRO A 63 17.84 6.64 -4.98
N GLY A 64 17.05 6.54 -3.90
CA GLY A 64 16.63 5.27 -3.31
C GLY A 64 15.79 4.38 -4.23
N LEU A 65 15.26 4.91 -5.34
CA LEU A 65 14.55 4.15 -6.37
C LEU A 65 15.50 3.42 -7.32
N HIS A 66 16.77 3.82 -7.37
CA HIS A 66 17.76 3.29 -8.30
C HIS A 66 18.66 2.25 -7.63
N LEU A 67 18.03 1.25 -7.01
CA LEU A 67 18.74 0.12 -6.44
C LEU A 67 18.80 -1.03 -7.46
N ARG A 68 19.94 -1.70 -7.49
CA ARG A 68 20.14 -3.00 -8.12
C ARG A 68 20.52 -4.02 -7.07
N PHE A 69 20.16 -5.24 -7.31
CA PHE A 69 20.50 -6.37 -6.45
C PHE A 69 21.32 -7.36 -7.27
N ARG A 70 22.44 -7.79 -6.68
CA ARG A 70 23.32 -8.79 -7.30
C ARG A 70 23.46 -9.98 -6.38
N GLY A 71 23.21 -11.16 -6.92
CA GLY A 71 23.48 -12.43 -6.24
C GLY A 71 24.94 -12.80 -6.32
N GLY A 72 25.51 -13.34 -5.23
CA GLY A 72 26.86 -13.87 -5.19
C GLY A 72 27.10 -14.64 -3.89
N GLU A 73 27.71 -15.84 -3.96
CA GLU A 73 28.11 -16.68 -2.82
C GLU A 73 27.08 -16.78 -1.68
N GLY A 74 25.78 -16.96 -2.02
CA GLY A 74 24.70 -17.06 -1.05
C GLY A 74 24.24 -15.73 -0.43
N ARG A 75 24.83 -14.59 -0.82
CA ARG A 75 24.47 -13.25 -0.37
C ARG A 75 23.92 -12.42 -1.52
N VAL A 76 23.01 -11.52 -1.22
CA VAL A 76 22.55 -10.50 -2.17
C VAL A 76 23.07 -9.16 -1.70
N LEU A 77 23.78 -8.47 -2.57
CA LEU A 77 24.28 -7.12 -2.36
C LEU A 77 23.37 -6.11 -3.05
N ALA A 78 22.99 -5.07 -2.34
CA ALA A 78 22.35 -3.91 -2.95
C ALA A 78 23.43 -2.93 -3.41
N GLU A 79 23.23 -2.33 -4.57
CA GLU A 79 24.09 -1.25 -5.05
C GLU A 79 23.24 -0.15 -5.70
N HIS A 80 23.71 1.08 -5.70
CA HIS A 80 23.08 2.15 -6.45
C HIS A 80 23.34 1.95 -7.94
N ALA A 81 22.26 1.81 -8.71
CA ALA A 81 22.33 1.84 -10.15
C ALA A 81 22.51 3.29 -10.63
N PRO A 82 23.38 3.58 -11.60
CA PRO A 82 23.46 4.90 -12.18
C PRO A 82 22.13 5.24 -12.88
N PHE A 83 21.55 6.38 -12.50
CA PHE A 83 20.42 6.98 -13.24
C PHE A 83 21.00 8.02 -14.18
N ALA A 84 20.71 7.88 -15.47
CA ALA A 84 21.16 8.81 -16.50
C ALA A 84 19.98 9.73 -16.90
N PRO A 85 19.76 10.87 -16.23
CA PRO A 85 18.61 11.73 -16.48
C PRO A 85 18.52 12.21 -17.91
N GLU A 86 19.67 12.48 -18.54
CA GLU A 86 19.77 13.00 -19.90
C GLU A 86 19.27 12.01 -20.97
N ALA A 87 19.48 10.71 -20.71
CA ALA A 87 19.05 9.64 -21.59
C ALA A 87 17.63 9.15 -21.30
N TRP A 88 17.10 9.44 -20.08
CA TRP A 88 15.79 8.95 -19.67
C TRP A 88 14.65 9.63 -20.43
N ARG A 89 13.69 8.85 -20.89
CA ARG A 89 12.48 9.34 -21.59
C ARG A 89 11.24 8.68 -20.98
N LEU A 90 10.16 9.46 -20.86
CA LEU A 90 8.86 8.94 -20.51
C LEU A 90 8.28 8.16 -21.68
N HIS A 91 8.07 6.86 -21.49
CA HIS A 91 7.40 6.03 -22.49
C HIS A 91 6.00 6.59 -22.79
N ARG A 92 5.66 6.71 -24.07
CA ARG A 92 4.36 7.21 -24.54
C ARG A 92 3.69 6.17 -25.40
N LEU A 93 2.44 5.86 -25.06
CA LEU A 93 1.58 4.96 -25.81
C LEU A 93 0.29 5.69 -26.20
N ASP A 94 -0.38 5.20 -27.23
CA ASP A 94 -1.68 5.73 -27.66
C ASP A 94 -2.65 4.57 -27.86
N THR A 95 -3.70 4.54 -27.05
CA THR A 95 -4.81 3.58 -27.15
C THR A 95 -6.12 4.27 -27.50
N SER A 96 -6.09 5.57 -27.84
CA SER A 96 -7.31 6.37 -28.08
C SER A 96 -8.19 5.85 -29.23
N GLY A 97 -7.62 5.07 -30.15
CA GLY A 97 -8.34 4.41 -31.23
C GLY A 97 -8.91 3.04 -30.92
N ALA A 98 -8.67 2.50 -29.70
CA ALA A 98 -9.23 1.21 -29.29
C ALA A 98 -10.72 1.31 -28.96
N ALA A 99 -11.45 0.19 -29.02
CA ALA A 99 -12.86 0.12 -28.65
C ALA A 99 -13.10 0.52 -27.17
N ASP A 100 -12.18 0.09 -26.28
CA ASP A 100 -12.09 0.60 -24.91
C ASP A 100 -10.65 1.06 -24.65
N PRO A 101 -10.36 2.37 -24.82
CA PRO A 101 -9.03 2.90 -24.66
C PRO A 101 -8.40 2.71 -23.29
N VAL A 102 -9.22 2.79 -22.23
CA VAL A 102 -8.77 2.67 -20.83
C VAL A 102 -8.45 1.23 -20.51
N ASP A 103 -9.34 0.29 -20.85
CA ASP A 103 -9.10 -1.13 -20.61
C ASP A 103 -7.90 -1.65 -21.41
N SER A 104 -7.73 -1.19 -22.64
CA SER A 104 -6.55 -1.49 -23.46
C SER A 104 -5.25 -0.99 -22.80
N ALA A 105 -5.25 0.24 -22.27
CA ALA A 105 -4.12 0.78 -21.53
C ALA A 105 -3.82 -0.03 -20.25
N ILE A 106 -4.86 -0.42 -19.51
CA ILE A 106 -4.72 -1.21 -18.28
C ILE A 106 -4.20 -2.61 -18.58
N ALA A 107 -4.61 -3.24 -19.68
CA ALA A 107 -4.10 -4.55 -20.09
C ALA A 107 -2.58 -4.52 -20.31
N LEU A 108 -2.07 -3.53 -21.06
CA LEU A 108 -0.62 -3.36 -21.25
C LEU A 108 0.17 -3.22 -19.94
N VAL A 109 -0.42 -2.54 -18.96
CA VAL A 109 0.20 -2.37 -17.63
C VAL A 109 0.16 -3.65 -16.81
N ARG A 110 -0.92 -4.42 -16.90
CA ARG A 110 -1.03 -5.71 -16.20
C ARG A 110 0.04 -6.68 -16.66
N ASP A 111 0.35 -6.71 -17.95
CA ASP A 111 1.44 -7.53 -18.51
C ASP A 111 2.78 -7.14 -17.88
N GLN A 112 3.03 -5.83 -17.72
CA GLN A 112 4.25 -5.35 -17.06
C GLN A 112 4.28 -5.70 -15.57
N LEU A 113 3.16 -5.59 -14.86
CA LEU A 113 3.05 -5.95 -13.44
C LEU A 113 3.17 -7.48 -13.24
N ALA A 114 2.86 -8.26 -14.26
CA ALA A 114 3.00 -9.71 -14.25
C ALA A 114 4.43 -10.20 -14.54
N CYS A 115 5.39 -9.28 -14.81
CA CYS A 115 6.79 -9.66 -15.00
C CYS A 115 7.49 -9.81 -13.64
N PRO A 116 8.07 -10.97 -13.30
CA PRO A 116 8.84 -11.14 -12.07
C PRO A 116 10.09 -10.25 -12.06
N PRO A 117 10.43 -9.63 -10.92
CA PRO A 117 11.66 -8.88 -10.80
C PRO A 117 12.86 -9.83 -10.65
N ARG A 118 13.96 -9.54 -11.32
CA ARG A 118 15.22 -10.28 -11.13
C ARG A 118 16.04 -9.58 -10.04
N LEU A 119 15.92 -10.05 -8.78
CA LEU A 119 16.66 -9.49 -7.65
C LEU A 119 17.97 -10.23 -7.34
N ASP A 120 18.29 -11.32 -8.05
CA ASP A 120 19.44 -12.17 -7.78
C ASP A 120 20.19 -12.60 -9.06
N ALA A 121 20.13 -11.76 -10.09
CA ALA A 121 20.84 -12.05 -11.33
C ALA A 121 22.34 -12.36 -11.04
N PRO A 122 22.89 -13.48 -11.56
CA PRO A 122 24.28 -13.85 -11.36
C PRO A 122 25.22 -12.73 -11.81
N ALA A 123 26.37 -12.58 -11.18
CA ALA A 123 27.37 -11.57 -11.56
C ALA A 123 27.82 -11.70 -13.04
N ALA A 124 27.74 -12.88 -13.62
CA ALA A 124 28.03 -13.13 -15.02
C ALA A 124 26.97 -12.53 -15.98
N GLU A 125 25.74 -12.28 -15.51
CA GLU A 125 24.68 -11.59 -16.24
C GLU A 125 24.58 -10.09 -15.86
N ALA A 126 25.63 -9.56 -15.25
CA ALA A 126 25.66 -8.20 -14.72
C ALA A 126 25.38 -7.12 -15.77
N ASP A 127 25.63 -7.41 -17.05
CA ASP A 127 25.35 -6.52 -18.18
C ASP A 127 23.96 -6.72 -18.79
N ALA A 128 23.23 -7.78 -18.40
CA ALA A 128 21.84 -7.91 -18.79
C ALA A 128 21.01 -6.82 -18.10
N PRO A 129 20.16 -6.08 -18.81
CA PRO A 129 19.32 -5.07 -18.20
C PRO A 129 18.40 -5.76 -17.19
N ALA A 130 18.71 -5.59 -15.88
CA ALA A 130 17.79 -5.99 -14.84
C ALA A 130 16.45 -5.28 -15.05
N ALA A 131 15.33 -5.99 -14.90
CA ALA A 131 14.02 -5.37 -14.99
C ALA A 131 13.98 -4.18 -14.00
N PRO A 132 13.62 -2.97 -14.46
CA PRO A 132 13.65 -1.80 -13.60
C PRO A 132 12.65 -1.98 -12.45
N LEU A 133 13.11 -1.71 -11.22
CA LEU A 133 12.25 -1.76 -10.04
C LEU A 133 11.18 -0.66 -10.03
N THR A 134 11.28 0.27 -10.98
CA THR A 134 10.35 1.40 -11.12
C THR A 134 10.16 1.74 -12.58
N GLY A 135 8.95 2.06 -12.98
CA GLY A 135 8.67 2.56 -14.31
C GLY A 135 7.44 3.44 -14.38
N MET A 136 7.44 4.30 -15.39
CA MET A 136 6.33 5.20 -15.67
C MET A 136 6.04 5.23 -17.15
N VAL A 137 4.74 5.22 -17.50
CA VAL A 137 4.27 5.24 -18.89
C VAL A 137 3.12 6.25 -19.00
N LEU A 138 3.16 7.11 -19.99
CA LEU A 138 2.05 7.99 -20.32
C LEU A 138 1.25 7.38 -21.47
N VAL A 139 -0.02 7.07 -21.21
CA VAL A 139 -0.92 6.50 -22.22
C VAL A 139 -1.98 7.53 -22.59
N ARG A 140 -2.05 7.91 -23.86
CA ARG A 140 -3.16 8.71 -24.39
C ARG A 140 -4.36 7.80 -24.60
N VAL A 141 -5.49 8.13 -23.95
CA VAL A 141 -6.75 7.38 -24.06
C VAL A 141 -7.88 8.22 -24.66
N GLY A 142 -7.61 9.46 -25.01
CA GLY A 142 -8.55 10.39 -25.65
C GLY A 142 -7.89 11.74 -25.93
N GLU A 143 -8.62 12.65 -26.56
CA GLU A 143 -8.07 13.94 -26.98
C GLU A 143 -7.48 14.74 -25.81
N ARG A 144 -8.21 14.81 -24.70
CA ARG A 144 -7.82 15.54 -23.48
C ARG A 144 -7.77 14.62 -22.25
N ARG A 145 -7.47 13.33 -22.46
CA ARG A 145 -7.42 12.33 -21.39
C ARG A 145 -6.21 11.44 -21.55
N HIS A 146 -5.42 11.36 -20.47
CA HIS A 146 -4.22 10.55 -20.40
C HIS A 146 -4.19 9.74 -19.11
N LEU A 147 -3.52 8.59 -19.15
CA LEU A 147 -3.20 7.82 -17.94
C LEU A 147 -1.69 7.90 -17.72
N LEU A 148 -1.25 8.51 -16.61
CA LEU A 148 0.13 8.35 -16.16
C LEU A 148 0.20 7.10 -15.30
N VAL A 149 0.67 6.03 -15.89
CA VAL A 149 0.87 4.76 -15.20
C VAL A 149 2.18 4.79 -14.45
N GLN A 150 2.14 4.34 -13.20
CA GLN A 150 3.30 4.23 -12.32
C GLN A 150 3.34 2.81 -11.77
N TYR A 151 4.45 2.10 -11.96
CA TYR A 151 4.66 0.79 -11.37
C TYR A 151 6.00 0.75 -10.64
N PHE A 152 6.02 -0.01 -9.54
CA PHE A 152 7.15 -0.10 -8.64
C PHE A 152 7.24 -1.50 -8.05
N HIS A 153 8.45 -1.95 -7.77
CA HIS A 153 8.63 -3.08 -6.87
C HIS A 153 8.68 -2.59 -5.41
N ARG A 154 8.02 -3.28 -4.50
CA ARG A 154 7.94 -2.88 -3.08
C ARG A 154 9.27 -2.79 -2.36
N ILE A 155 10.33 -3.38 -2.89
CA ILE A 155 11.68 -3.22 -2.36
C ILE A 155 12.23 -1.81 -2.56
N ALA A 156 11.79 -1.11 -3.60
CA ALA A 156 12.24 0.26 -3.89
C ALA A 156 11.43 1.29 -3.09
N VAL A 157 10.11 1.11 -3.03
CA VAL A 157 9.20 2.10 -2.45
C VAL A 157 7.89 1.46 -1.95
N ASP A 158 7.37 1.94 -0.84
CA ASP A 158 6.04 1.60 -0.35
C ASP A 158 4.95 2.57 -0.84
N GLY A 159 3.69 2.27 -0.54
CA GLY A 159 2.55 3.08 -1.00
C GLY A 159 2.57 4.53 -0.53
N TYR A 160 3.15 4.82 0.65
CA TYR A 160 3.34 6.18 1.12
C TYR A 160 4.42 6.91 0.32
N GLY A 161 5.53 6.24 0.04
CA GLY A 161 6.58 6.78 -0.82
C GLY A 161 6.10 7.06 -2.25
N VAL A 162 5.25 6.19 -2.83
CA VAL A 162 4.62 6.44 -4.13
C VAL A 162 3.76 7.70 -4.09
N CYS A 163 3.04 7.94 -2.99
CA CYS A 163 2.28 9.18 -2.81
C CYS A 163 3.20 10.41 -2.83
N LEU A 164 4.32 10.40 -2.11
CA LEU A 164 5.29 11.49 -2.10
C LEU A 164 5.83 11.78 -3.52
N LEU A 165 6.19 10.74 -4.27
CA LEU A 165 6.65 10.88 -5.66
C LEU A 165 5.58 11.50 -6.55
N THR A 166 4.35 11.04 -6.42
CA THR A 166 3.21 11.54 -7.21
C THR A 166 2.94 13.03 -6.95
N HIS A 167 2.94 13.45 -5.67
CA HIS A 167 2.80 14.86 -5.31
C HIS A 167 3.97 15.71 -5.80
N ARG A 168 5.19 15.17 -5.80
CA ARG A 168 6.35 15.88 -6.35
C ARG A 168 6.22 16.11 -7.84
N ILE A 169 5.82 15.09 -8.60
CA ILE A 169 5.56 15.21 -10.03
C ILE A 169 4.52 16.31 -10.30
N ALA A 170 3.41 16.31 -9.56
CA ALA A 170 2.36 17.29 -9.68
C ALA A 170 2.86 18.72 -9.39
N ALA A 171 3.61 18.90 -8.31
CA ALA A 171 4.15 20.21 -7.92
C ALA A 171 5.13 20.76 -8.96
N LEU A 172 6.00 19.94 -9.51
CA LEU A 172 6.96 20.31 -10.56
C LEU A 172 6.23 20.64 -11.86
N TYR A 173 5.27 19.82 -12.27
CA TYR A 173 4.45 20.06 -13.45
C TYR A 173 3.70 21.39 -13.36
N ARG A 174 3.01 21.63 -12.23
CA ARG A 174 2.25 22.86 -12.00
C ARG A 174 3.12 24.11 -12.01
N ALA A 175 4.31 24.06 -11.40
CA ALA A 175 5.26 25.17 -11.44
C ALA A 175 5.69 25.47 -12.89
N ALA A 176 6.08 24.43 -13.63
CA ALA A 176 6.49 24.57 -15.03
C ALA A 176 5.35 25.12 -15.93
N ARG A 177 4.11 24.68 -15.71
CA ARG A 177 2.93 25.21 -16.44
C ARG A 177 2.69 26.69 -16.22
N ARG A 178 3.08 27.22 -15.04
CA ARG A 178 2.96 28.65 -14.71
C ARG A 178 4.17 29.48 -15.11
N GLY A 179 5.27 28.82 -15.56
CA GLY A 179 6.54 29.49 -15.74
C GLY A 179 7.26 29.82 -14.43
N ASP A 180 6.82 29.23 -13.32
CA ASP A 180 7.43 29.44 -12.02
C ASP A 180 8.74 28.61 -11.89
N PRO A 181 9.69 29.05 -11.05
CA PRO A 181 10.86 28.24 -10.75
C PRO A 181 10.41 26.96 -10.02
N PRO A 182 11.14 25.85 -10.27
CA PRO A 182 10.81 24.58 -9.61
C PRO A 182 10.94 24.70 -8.10
N PRO A 183 9.94 24.24 -7.33
CA PRO A 183 10.00 24.27 -5.87
C PRO A 183 11.16 23.42 -5.34
N ALA A 184 11.69 23.77 -4.15
CA ALA A 184 12.75 23.00 -3.50
C ALA A 184 12.36 21.53 -3.33
N CYS A 185 13.36 20.63 -3.37
CA CYS A 185 13.13 19.20 -3.17
C CYS A 185 12.62 18.94 -1.74
N PRO A 186 11.45 18.30 -1.56
CA PRO A 186 10.92 18.02 -0.24
C PRO A 186 11.49 16.74 0.38
N PHE A 187 12.22 15.93 -0.40
CA PHE A 187 12.64 14.61 0.02
C PHE A 187 13.78 14.63 1.02
N ALA A 188 13.71 13.71 1.98
CA ALA A 188 14.80 13.37 2.85
C ALA A 188 15.50 12.09 2.34
N PRO A 189 16.79 11.92 2.64
CA PRO A 189 17.55 10.79 2.12
C PRO A 189 17.16 9.47 2.81
N MET A 190 17.26 8.36 2.08
CA MET A 190 16.91 7.00 2.53
C MET A 190 17.70 6.58 3.78
N ARG A 191 18.97 7.02 3.91
CA ARG A 191 19.83 6.73 5.08
C ARG A 191 19.17 7.11 6.41
N LEU A 192 18.28 8.10 6.42
CA LEU A 192 17.58 8.55 7.63
C LEU A 192 16.69 7.42 8.19
N LEU A 193 16.07 6.59 7.35
CA LEU A 193 15.32 5.42 7.82
C LEU A 193 16.24 4.35 8.39
N VAL A 194 17.37 4.08 7.75
CA VAL A 194 18.36 3.10 8.21
C VAL A 194 18.98 3.53 9.54
N GLU A 195 19.36 4.80 9.68
CA GLU A 195 19.89 5.38 10.91
C GLU A 195 18.88 5.29 12.07
N ALA A 196 17.59 5.55 11.78
CA ALA A 196 16.51 5.43 12.76
C ALA A 196 16.32 3.97 13.21
N GLU A 197 16.36 3.00 12.29
CA GLU A 197 16.29 1.57 12.62
C GLU A 197 17.48 1.12 13.47
N ARG A 198 18.69 1.59 13.15
CA ARG A 198 19.89 1.30 13.95
C ARG A 198 19.79 1.86 15.38
N ALA A 199 19.32 3.11 15.52
CA ALA A 199 19.13 3.73 16.82
C ALA A 199 18.03 3.03 17.65
N TYR A 200 17.05 2.44 17.00
CA TYR A 200 15.98 1.67 17.64
C TYR A 200 16.46 0.28 18.09
N ALA A 201 17.30 -0.40 17.30
CA ALA A 201 17.79 -1.73 17.61
C ALA A 201 18.59 -1.78 18.92
N GLY A 202 18.22 -2.68 19.82
CA GLY A 202 18.82 -2.82 21.15
C GLY A 202 18.43 -1.74 22.17
N SER A 203 17.57 -0.79 21.79
CA SER A 203 17.15 0.30 22.68
C SER A 203 16.10 -0.15 23.71
N ALA A 204 15.91 0.68 24.75
CA ALA A 204 14.80 0.49 25.71
C ALA A 204 13.42 0.55 25.02
N ALA A 205 13.28 1.33 23.93
CA ALA A 205 12.05 1.40 23.15
C ALA A 205 11.76 0.06 22.45
N GLU A 206 12.77 -0.57 21.84
CA GLU A 206 12.60 -1.91 21.26
C GLU A 206 12.20 -2.95 22.32
N ALA A 207 12.82 -2.92 23.50
CA ALA A 207 12.51 -3.83 24.58
C ALA A 207 11.04 -3.64 25.08
N ALA A 208 10.58 -2.40 25.20
CA ALA A 208 9.21 -2.07 25.56
C ALA A 208 8.20 -2.54 24.50
N ASP A 209 8.50 -2.29 23.21
CA ASP A 209 7.66 -2.72 22.09
C ASP A 209 7.58 -4.26 22.01
N ARG A 210 8.69 -4.95 22.20
CA ARG A 210 8.77 -6.41 22.27
C ARG A 210 7.89 -6.95 23.38
N ALA A 211 7.95 -6.35 24.56
CA ALA A 211 7.10 -6.76 25.69
C ALA A 211 5.61 -6.49 25.43
N TYR A 212 5.27 -5.39 24.75
CA TYR A 212 3.90 -5.10 24.34
C TYR A 212 3.37 -6.16 23.39
N TRP A 213 4.11 -6.46 22.30
CA TRP A 213 3.67 -7.43 21.31
C TRP A 213 3.68 -8.87 21.83
N ALA A 214 4.56 -9.20 22.78
CA ALA A 214 4.53 -10.50 23.46
C ALA A 214 3.23 -10.69 24.27
N ARG A 215 2.80 -9.67 25.02
CA ARG A 215 1.52 -9.72 25.74
C ARG A 215 0.33 -9.77 24.77
N HIS A 216 0.37 -8.98 23.70
CA HIS A 216 -0.68 -8.98 22.68
C HIS A 216 -0.84 -10.35 22.00
N ALA A 217 0.25 -11.11 21.86
CA ALA A 217 0.26 -12.45 21.28
C ALA A 217 -0.08 -13.58 22.27
N ALA A 218 0.04 -13.34 23.57
CA ALA A 218 -0.20 -14.35 24.63
C ALA A 218 -1.66 -14.79 24.71
N GLU A 219 -2.58 -13.96 24.28
CA GLU A 219 -4.00 -14.25 24.21
C GLU A 219 -4.43 -14.33 22.73
N PRO A 220 -4.13 -15.42 22.01
CA PRO A 220 -4.55 -15.53 20.63
C PRO A 220 -6.07 -15.54 20.52
N PRO A 221 -6.65 -14.81 19.58
CA PRO A 221 -8.08 -14.85 19.33
C PRO A 221 -8.50 -16.26 18.90
N ARG A 222 -9.69 -16.69 19.29
CA ARG A 222 -10.16 -18.08 19.16
C ARG A 222 -10.42 -18.55 17.72
N ALA A 223 -10.59 -17.68 16.77
CA ALA A 223 -10.57 -17.98 15.34
C ALA A 223 -10.59 -16.69 14.52
N ALA A 224 -9.90 -16.67 13.43
CA ALA A 224 -9.64 -15.41 12.80
C ALA A 224 -10.12 -15.29 11.36
N LEU A 225 -10.46 -16.37 10.71
CA LEU A 225 -10.81 -16.32 9.30
C LEU A 225 -12.01 -17.19 8.98
N PRO A 226 -12.82 -16.74 8.00
CA PRO A 226 -13.91 -17.57 7.50
C PRO A 226 -13.44 -18.92 6.99
N ARG A 227 -12.16 -19.06 6.59
CA ARG A 227 -11.62 -20.30 6.05
C ARG A 227 -10.08 -20.35 6.09
N PRO A 228 -9.45 -21.14 6.96
CA PRO A 228 -8.06 -21.51 6.78
C PRO A 228 -7.97 -22.46 5.58
N ARG A 229 -7.55 -21.97 4.42
CA ARG A 229 -7.24 -22.80 3.26
C ARG A 229 -5.78 -22.56 2.87
N PRO A 230 -4.99 -23.63 2.65
CA PRO A 230 -3.74 -23.47 1.93
C PRO A 230 -4.07 -22.92 0.54
N ALA A 231 -3.49 -21.77 0.21
CA ALA A 231 -3.75 -21.10 -1.05
C ALA A 231 -2.63 -21.44 -2.04
N PRO A 232 -2.88 -22.32 -3.03
CA PRO A 232 -1.85 -22.67 -4.00
C PRO A 232 -1.47 -21.52 -4.96
N ASP A 233 -2.32 -20.52 -5.14
CA ASP A 233 -2.12 -19.46 -6.16
C ASP A 233 -2.22 -18.05 -5.54
N ALA A 234 -1.28 -17.68 -4.67
CA ALA A 234 -1.18 -16.32 -4.11
C ALA A 234 -0.95 -15.23 -5.18
N HIS A 235 -0.64 -15.62 -6.43
CA HIS A 235 -0.34 -14.70 -7.53
C HIS A 235 -1.59 -14.11 -8.23
N ARG A 236 -2.77 -14.72 -8.06
CA ARG A 236 -4.02 -14.25 -8.69
C ARG A 236 -4.85 -13.45 -7.71
N ILE A 237 -4.83 -12.14 -7.83
CA ILE A 237 -5.65 -11.24 -7.01
C ILE A 237 -6.95 -10.92 -7.73
N ARG A 238 -8.07 -11.10 -7.04
CA ARG A 238 -9.41 -10.65 -7.46
C ARG A 238 -9.76 -9.39 -6.70
N ARG A 239 -10.34 -8.41 -7.39
CA ARG A 239 -10.76 -7.14 -6.79
C ARG A 239 -12.24 -6.89 -6.96
N ARG A 240 -12.88 -6.36 -5.90
CA ARG A 240 -14.17 -5.68 -5.93
C ARG A 240 -14.05 -4.31 -5.31
N THR A 241 -14.58 -3.31 -6.01
CA THR A 241 -14.60 -1.93 -5.54
C THR A 241 -16.00 -1.55 -5.12
N VAL A 242 -16.15 -1.01 -3.93
CA VAL A 242 -17.36 -0.32 -3.47
C VAL A 242 -17.06 1.15 -3.21
N ARG A 243 -18.06 2.01 -3.38
CA ARG A 243 -17.95 3.44 -3.11
C ARG A 243 -18.97 3.85 -2.07
N VAL A 244 -18.50 4.54 -1.04
CA VAL A 244 -19.35 5.18 -0.04
C VAL A 244 -19.48 6.64 -0.45
N ALA A 245 -20.64 7.06 -0.94
CA ALA A 245 -20.90 8.41 -1.44
C ALA A 245 -22.28 8.90 -0.99
N GLY A 246 -22.62 10.15 -1.26
CA GLY A 246 -23.91 10.73 -0.95
C GLY A 246 -24.32 10.58 0.51
N ALA A 247 -25.52 10.08 0.76
CA ALA A 247 -26.05 9.88 2.12
C ALA A 247 -25.18 8.96 2.99
N GLY A 248 -24.59 7.90 2.39
CA GLY A 248 -23.68 6.98 3.09
C GLY A 248 -22.41 7.69 3.57
N ALA A 249 -21.83 8.56 2.75
CA ALA A 249 -20.67 9.38 3.15
C ALA A 249 -21.03 10.36 4.27
N ALA A 250 -22.20 11.01 4.19
CA ALA A 250 -22.68 11.91 5.24
C ALA A 250 -22.90 11.17 6.57
N SER A 251 -23.48 9.98 6.56
CA SER A 251 -23.67 9.14 7.75
C SER A 251 -22.32 8.72 8.35
N LEU A 252 -21.36 8.31 7.52
CA LEU A 252 -20.01 7.99 7.97
C LEU A 252 -19.33 9.19 8.65
N GLU A 253 -19.38 10.36 8.04
CA GLU A 253 -18.80 11.59 8.62
C GLU A 253 -19.48 11.98 9.93
N ALA A 254 -20.80 11.79 10.06
CA ALA A 254 -21.53 12.03 11.30
C ALA A 254 -21.09 11.04 12.41
N ALA A 255 -21.01 9.74 12.10
CA ALA A 255 -20.58 8.72 13.04
C ALA A 255 -19.12 8.96 13.51
N VAL A 256 -18.22 9.28 12.59
CA VAL A 256 -16.81 9.61 12.85
C VAL A 256 -16.68 10.82 13.78
N ARG A 257 -17.38 11.92 13.48
CA ARG A 257 -17.38 13.11 14.33
C ARG A 257 -17.98 12.83 15.72
N GLY A 258 -19.12 12.14 15.76
CA GLY A 258 -19.81 11.81 17.01
C GLY A 258 -19.00 10.92 17.94
N ALA A 259 -18.21 10.01 17.40
CA ALA A 259 -17.32 9.11 18.16
C ALA A 259 -15.90 9.67 18.37
N ARG A 260 -15.54 10.80 17.74
CA ARG A 260 -14.18 11.38 17.73
C ARG A 260 -13.11 10.40 17.26
N VAL A 261 -13.41 9.68 16.19
CA VAL A 261 -12.53 8.72 15.54
C VAL A 261 -12.21 9.14 14.11
N THR A 262 -11.32 8.42 13.44
CA THR A 262 -11.04 8.64 12.01
C THR A 262 -11.93 7.75 11.15
N TRP A 263 -12.10 8.11 9.88
CA TRP A 263 -12.80 7.25 8.91
C TRP A 263 -12.13 5.88 8.75
N ALA A 264 -10.80 5.80 8.90
CA ALA A 264 -10.05 4.57 8.85
C ALA A 264 -10.43 3.60 10.00
N GLU A 265 -10.57 4.13 11.20
CA GLU A 265 -11.05 3.38 12.36
C GLU A 265 -12.51 2.93 12.18
N ALA A 266 -13.36 3.79 11.58
CA ALA A 266 -14.76 3.43 11.31
C ALA A 266 -14.91 2.31 10.27
N VAL A 267 -14.16 2.38 9.17
CA VAL A 267 -14.10 1.34 8.15
C VAL A 267 -13.61 0.01 8.75
N THR A 268 -12.58 0.07 9.61
CA THR A 268 -12.07 -1.13 10.29
C THR A 268 -13.07 -1.70 11.28
N ALA A 269 -13.74 -0.86 12.06
CA ALA A 269 -14.76 -1.31 13.02
C ALA A 269 -15.96 -1.97 12.32
N ALA A 270 -16.37 -1.44 11.16
CA ALA A 270 -17.42 -2.06 10.36
C ALA A 270 -17.00 -3.42 9.79
N LEU A 271 -15.74 -3.56 9.35
CA LEU A 271 -15.20 -4.84 8.93
C LEU A 271 -15.13 -5.84 10.10
N ALA A 272 -14.69 -5.38 11.28
CA ALA A 272 -14.68 -6.20 12.48
C ALA A 272 -16.07 -6.69 12.86
N ALA A 273 -17.08 -5.82 12.78
CA ALA A 273 -18.47 -6.18 13.02
C ALA A 273 -18.97 -7.22 12.02
N GLN A 274 -18.67 -7.05 10.72
CA GLN A 274 -19.05 -8.02 9.69
C GLN A 274 -18.40 -9.39 9.94
N LEU A 275 -17.08 -9.41 10.15
CA LEU A 275 -16.35 -10.66 10.38
C LEU A 275 -16.85 -11.38 11.65
N TYR A 276 -17.16 -10.63 12.70
CA TYR A 276 -17.75 -11.18 13.91
C TYR A 276 -19.11 -11.83 13.64
N LEU A 277 -19.97 -11.15 12.89
CA LEU A 277 -21.32 -11.65 12.57
C LEU A 277 -21.30 -12.84 11.59
N GLU A 278 -20.34 -12.90 10.69
CA GLU A 278 -20.19 -13.98 9.71
C GLU A 278 -19.38 -15.18 10.25
N ASN A 279 -18.75 -15.05 11.42
CA ASN A 279 -17.92 -16.10 12.06
C ASN A 279 -18.42 -16.53 13.43
N ASP A 280 -19.73 -16.73 13.57
CA ASP A 280 -20.37 -17.26 14.78
C ASP A 280 -19.95 -16.52 16.08
N GLY A 281 -19.70 -15.23 16.00
CA GLY A 281 -19.32 -14.40 17.12
C GLY A 281 -17.86 -14.55 17.59
N HIS A 282 -16.99 -15.08 16.74
CA HIS A 282 -15.57 -15.12 17.04
C HIS A 282 -14.87 -13.78 16.80
N GLU A 283 -13.92 -13.44 17.66
CA GLU A 283 -13.15 -12.20 17.55
C GLU A 283 -12.33 -12.16 16.25
N PRO A 284 -12.53 -11.16 15.39
CA PRO A 284 -11.78 -11.05 14.17
C PRO A 284 -10.33 -10.66 14.41
N VAL A 285 -9.41 -11.29 13.70
CA VAL A 285 -8.01 -10.89 13.62
C VAL A 285 -7.76 -10.20 12.30
N MET A 286 -7.12 -9.06 12.39
CA MET A 286 -6.74 -8.25 11.25
C MET A 286 -5.26 -7.89 11.34
N ARG A 287 -4.70 -7.46 10.23
CA ARG A 287 -3.37 -6.88 10.14
C ARG A 287 -3.49 -5.51 9.50
N MET A 288 -2.66 -4.55 9.88
CA MET A 288 -2.68 -3.24 9.26
C MET A 288 -1.29 -2.81 8.83
N TYR A 289 -1.20 -2.10 7.70
CA TYR A 289 0.02 -1.39 7.34
C TYR A 289 0.22 -0.17 8.25
N ALA A 290 1.45 -0.04 8.75
CA ALA A 290 1.92 1.15 9.46
C ALA A 290 3.13 1.73 8.73
N THR A 291 3.26 3.05 8.73
CA THR A 291 4.33 3.71 7.95
C THR A 291 5.72 3.44 8.47
N ALA A 292 5.86 3.11 9.76
CA ALA A 292 7.12 2.95 10.50
C ALA A 292 8.09 4.15 10.34
N ARG A 293 7.57 5.34 10.07
CA ARG A 293 8.30 6.59 9.88
C ARG A 293 8.11 7.50 11.09
N THR A 294 8.72 7.14 12.22
CA THR A 294 8.57 7.87 13.49
C THR A 294 9.67 8.89 13.75
N ALA A 295 10.85 8.73 13.13
CA ALA A 295 11.96 9.67 13.27
C ALA A 295 11.64 11.03 12.63
N PRO A 296 12.18 12.13 13.16
CA PRO A 296 12.05 13.45 12.56
C PRO A 296 12.47 13.47 11.08
N GLY A 297 11.60 13.96 10.21
CA GLY A 297 11.84 14.00 8.77
C GLY A 297 11.62 12.67 8.02
N ALA A 298 11.41 11.55 8.69
CA ALA A 298 11.20 10.26 8.06
C ALA A 298 9.97 10.22 7.12
N LEU A 299 8.93 11.01 7.41
CA LEU A 299 7.77 11.19 6.54
C LEU A 299 8.10 11.85 5.19
N ARG A 300 9.30 12.37 5.00
CA ARG A 300 9.76 12.93 3.72
C ARG A 300 10.62 11.98 2.90
N VAL A 301 10.78 10.72 3.34
CA VAL A 301 11.61 9.74 2.64
C VAL A 301 10.76 8.91 1.69
N PRO A 302 10.93 9.04 0.35
CA PRO A 302 10.27 8.20 -0.64
C PRO A 302 11.01 6.86 -0.78
N GLY A 303 10.73 5.91 0.11
CA GLY A 303 11.38 4.60 0.13
C GLY A 303 10.49 3.53 0.73
N ALA A 304 11.02 2.34 0.98
CA ALA A 304 10.32 1.24 1.63
C ALA A 304 10.63 1.20 3.13
N ALA A 305 9.63 1.48 3.98
CA ALA A 305 9.73 1.45 5.43
C ALA A 305 8.54 0.76 6.11
N VAL A 306 7.45 0.57 5.39
CA VAL A 306 6.19 0.05 5.92
C VAL A 306 6.39 -1.21 6.75
N ASN A 307 5.65 -1.30 7.87
CA ASN A 307 5.54 -2.49 8.71
C ASN A 307 4.09 -3.01 8.66
N VAL A 308 3.89 -4.27 9.01
CA VAL A 308 2.59 -4.90 9.14
C VAL A 308 2.38 -5.25 10.61
N LEU A 309 1.36 -4.65 11.21
CA LEU A 309 1.05 -4.83 12.63
C LEU A 309 -0.19 -5.72 12.79
N PRO A 310 -0.21 -6.65 13.75
CA PRO A 310 -1.45 -7.30 14.14
C PRO A 310 -2.40 -6.26 14.76
N LEU A 311 -3.69 -6.42 14.52
CA LEU A 311 -4.73 -5.56 15.05
C LEU A 311 -5.86 -6.43 15.60
N ARG A 312 -6.12 -6.34 16.87
CA ARG A 312 -7.29 -6.96 17.49
C ARG A 312 -8.49 -6.04 17.37
N ALA A 313 -9.64 -6.61 17.17
CA ALA A 313 -10.88 -5.85 17.11
C ALA A 313 -11.95 -6.57 17.93
N PRO A 314 -11.86 -6.50 19.28
CA PRO A 314 -12.76 -7.24 20.13
C PRO A 314 -14.19 -6.73 19.98
N VAL A 315 -15.05 -7.60 19.47
CA VAL A 315 -16.51 -7.42 19.38
C VAL A 315 -17.16 -8.34 20.40
N ARG A 316 -18.16 -7.85 21.14
CA ARG A 316 -18.85 -8.60 22.19
C ARG A 316 -20.33 -8.73 21.87
N PRO A 317 -21.00 -9.78 22.34
CA PRO A 317 -22.45 -9.88 22.25
C PRO A 317 -23.12 -8.62 22.82
N GLY A 318 -24.10 -8.09 22.09
CA GLY A 318 -24.84 -6.89 22.51
C GLY A 318 -24.14 -5.55 22.27
N ASP A 319 -22.91 -5.54 21.73
CA ASP A 319 -22.24 -4.28 21.38
C ASP A 319 -23.04 -3.46 20.38
N SER A 320 -22.99 -2.14 20.56
CA SER A 320 -23.33 -1.18 19.52
C SER A 320 -22.12 -0.87 18.65
N PHE A 321 -22.33 -0.31 17.46
CA PHE A 321 -21.25 0.12 16.61
C PHE A 321 -20.34 1.16 17.29
N ARG A 322 -20.91 2.06 18.07
CA ARG A 322 -20.15 3.05 18.88
C ARG A 322 -19.18 2.38 19.85
N ALA A 323 -19.59 1.28 20.50
CA ALA A 323 -18.71 0.54 21.40
C ALA A 323 -17.55 -0.13 20.66
N VAL A 324 -17.80 -0.72 19.49
CA VAL A 324 -16.75 -1.30 18.63
C VAL A 324 -15.81 -0.22 18.13
N LEU A 325 -16.32 0.93 17.67
CA LEU A 325 -15.51 2.08 17.25
C LEU A 325 -14.52 2.52 18.32
N ALA A 326 -14.99 2.66 19.57
CA ALA A 326 -14.14 3.10 20.68
C ALA A 326 -12.99 2.12 20.94
N ARG A 327 -13.26 0.80 20.90
CA ARG A 327 -12.23 -0.23 21.10
C ARG A 327 -11.24 -0.30 19.93
N VAL A 328 -11.74 -0.30 18.71
CA VAL A 328 -10.88 -0.28 17.52
C VAL A 328 -9.97 0.96 17.52
N ALA A 329 -10.51 2.14 17.84
CA ALA A 329 -9.70 3.35 17.92
C ALA A 329 -8.63 3.28 19.02
N ALA A 330 -8.93 2.65 20.16
CA ALA A 330 -7.95 2.44 21.22
C ALA A 330 -6.83 1.50 20.75
N GLU A 331 -7.19 0.40 20.09
CA GLU A 331 -6.24 -0.57 19.55
C GLU A 331 -5.36 0.04 18.44
N PHE A 332 -5.91 0.85 17.54
CA PHE A 332 -5.13 1.57 16.54
C PHE A 332 -4.06 2.47 17.16
N ARG A 333 -4.43 3.22 18.22
CA ARG A 333 -3.47 4.09 18.90
C ARG A 333 -2.38 3.28 19.58
N ALA A 334 -2.75 2.19 20.25
CA ALA A 334 -1.80 1.31 20.93
C ALA A 334 -0.84 0.65 19.92
N ALA A 335 -1.37 0.02 18.88
CA ALA A 335 -0.54 -0.63 17.86
C ALA A 335 0.41 0.36 17.17
N ARG A 336 -0.05 1.58 16.84
CA ARG A 336 0.77 2.61 16.20
C ARG A 336 1.87 3.16 17.11
N ALA A 337 1.69 3.16 18.44
CA ALA A 337 2.76 3.53 19.36
C ALA A 337 3.94 2.56 19.32
N HIS A 338 3.69 1.30 18.93
CA HIS A 338 4.66 0.21 18.88
C HIS A 338 4.96 -0.25 17.43
N GLN A 339 4.84 0.66 16.44
CA GLN A 339 4.89 0.32 15.02
C GLN A 339 6.29 0.01 14.46
N LEU A 340 7.35 0.30 15.21
CA LEU A 340 8.72 0.03 14.77
C LEU A 340 9.13 -1.43 14.98
N TYR A 341 8.53 -2.11 15.96
CA TYR A 341 8.90 -3.48 16.26
C TYR A 341 8.51 -4.41 15.11
N ARG A 342 9.50 -5.14 14.63
CA ARG A 342 9.32 -6.20 13.63
C ARG A 342 9.55 -7.54 14.30
N ARG A 343 8.56 -8.39 14.16
CA ARG A 343 8.65 -9.73 14.72
C ARG A 343 9.66 -10.55 13.91
N PRO A 344 10.60 -11.27 14.59
CA PRO A 344 11.54 -12.13 13.88
C PRO A 344 10.82 -13.23 13.07
N PRO A 345 11.30 -13.59 11.87
CA PRO A 345 10.80 -14.74 11.14
C PRO A 345 10.89 -16.00 11.98
N GLY A 346 9.87 -16.85 11.94
CA GLY A 346 9.85 -18.11 12.70
C GLY A 346 9.57 -17.99 14.19
N ALA A 347 9.33 -16.79 14.72
CA ALA A 347 8.91 -16.65 16.12
C ALA A 347 7.58 -17.38 16.34
N SER A 348 7.52 -18.24 17.37
CA SER A 348 6.32 -18.98 17.75
C SER A 348 5.14 -18.05 18.02
N GLY A 349 3.93 -18.43 17.61
CA GLY A 349 2.73 -17.61 17.69
C GLY A 349 2.66 -16.54 16.59
N ALA A 350 3.01 -16.90 15.34
CA ALA A 350 2.73 -16.04 14.19
C ALA A 350 1.29 -15.53 14.28
N PRO A 351 1.04 -14.24 14.02
CA PRO A 351 -0.33 -13.76 13.97
C PRO A 351 -1.04 -14.63 12.94
N PRO A 352 -2.22 -15.16 13.27
CA PRO A 352 -2.99 -15.91 12.29
C PRO A 352 -3.14 -15.05 11.05
N SER A 353 -3.13 -15.67 9.87
CA SER A 353 -3.47 -15.00 8.62
C SER A 353 -4.81 -14.30 8.83
N GLY A 354 -4.85 -12.99 8.68
CA GLY A 354 -6.03 -12.17 8.92
C GLY A 354 -6.24 -11.19 7.79
N VAL A 355 -7.39 -10.53 7.77
CA VAL A 355 -7.66 -9.50 6.78
C VAL A 355 -6.62 -8.38 6.89
N LEU A 356 -5.97 -8.07 5.77
CA LEU A 356 -4.96 -7.02 5.70
C LEU A 356 -5.60 -5.66 5.39
N LEU A 357 -5.40 -4.69 6.26
CA LEU A 357 -5.92 -3.34 6.12
C LEU A 357 -4.86 -2.44 5.48
N ASN A 358 -5.19 -1.87 4.31
CA ASN A 358 -4.39 -0.88 3.60
C ASN A 358 -5.12 0.47 3.59
N LEU A 359 -5.14 1.12 4.73
CA LEU A 359 -5.82 2.39 4.92
C LEU A 359 -4.86 3.53 4.59
N ARG A 360 -5.29 4.43 3.70
CA ARG A 360 -4.48 5.56 3.25
C ARG A 360 -5.09 6.88 3.75
N PRO A 361 -4.85 7.24 5.03
CA PRO A 361 -5.42 8.46 5.65
C PRO A 361 -4.68 9.75 5.26
N PHE A 362 -3.71 9.66 4.36
CA PHE A 362 -2.97 10.81 3.82
C PHE A 362 -3.59 11.31 2.51
N ASP A 363 -3.27 12.53 2.13
CA ASP A 363 -3.74 13.11 0.87
C ASP A 363 -3.23 12.31 -0.33
N THR A 364 -4.14 11.81 -1.13
CA THR A 364 -3.86 11.07 -2.37
C THR A 364 -4.33 11.84 -3.61
N SER A 365 -4.63 13.14 -3.48
CA SER A 365 -5.16 13.99 -4.54
C SER A 365 -4.09 14.97 -5.04
N PRO A 366 -3.23 14.55 -6.00
CA PRO A 366 -2.17 15.40 -6.51
C PRO A 366 -2.74 16.57 -7.32
N ASP A 367 -2.24 17.78 -7.07
CA ASP A 367 -2.68 19.01 -7.74
C ASP A 367 -1.81 19.32 -8.96
N PHE A 368 -2.33 19.04 -10.15
CA PHE A 368 -1.73 19.34 -11.46
C PHE A 368 -2.19 20.69 -12.06
N GLY A 369 -2.85 21.56 -11.28
CA GLY A 369 -3.35 22.84 -11.74
C GLY A 369 -4.60 22.71 -12.61
N ASP A 370 -4.49 23.08 -13.90
CA ASP A 370 -5.60 23.03 -14.87
C ASP A 370 -5.89 21.63 -15.43
N VAL A 371 -5.13 20.63 -15.00
CA VAL A 371 -5.35 19.22 -15.31
C VAL A 371 -5.91 18.52 -14.08
N SER A 372 -7.15 18.04 -14.15
CA SER A 372 -7.69 17.24 -13.05
C SER A 372 -7.02 15.87 -13.00
N ALA A 373 -6.68 15.41 -11.80
CA ALA A 373 -5.97 14.15 -11.58
C ALA A 373 -6.71 13.27 -10.56
N ARG A 374 -6.88 12.00 -10.90
CA ARG A 374 -7.44 11.00 -9.98
C ARG A 374 -6.54 9.76 -9.91
N VAL A 375 -6.07 9.43 -8.73
CA VAL A 375 -5.27 8.22 -8.49
C VAL A 375 -6.18 6.99 -8.47
N VAL A 376 -5.82 5.98 -9.26
CA VAL A 376 -6.53 4.69 -9.32
C VAL A 376 -5.53 3.56 -9.08
N PRO A 377 -5.63 2.84 -7.96
CA PRO A 377 -4.77 1.70 -7.68
C PRO A 377 -5.03 0.53 -8.63
N LEU A 378 -3.96 -0.09 -9.15
CA LEU A 378 -4.00 -1.29 -9.98
C LEU A 378 -3.61 -2.53 -9.17
N ALA A 379 -2.48 -2.46 -8.47
CA ALA A 379 -1.97 -3.52 -7.63
C ALA A 379 -1.49 -2.94 -6.29
N SER A 380 -1.84 -3.59 -5.17
CA SER A 380 -1.59 -3.07 -3.82
C SER A 380 -0.57 -3.89 -3.02
N GLY A 381 -0.06 -4.97 -3.57
CA GLY A 381 0.87 -5.90 -2.92
C GLY A 381 0.26 -7.28 -2.68
N PRO A 382 1.00 -8.18 -2.01
CA PRO A 382 0.56 -9.55 -1.79
C PRO A 382 -0.72 -9.61 -0.94
N VAL A 383 -1.62 -10.51 -1.32
CA VAL A 383 -2.87 -10.80 -0.62
C VAL A 383 -2.92 -12.30 -0.34
N GLU A 384 -2.59 -12.69 0.88
CA GLU A 384 -2.59 -14.10 1.30
C GLU A 384 -4.00 -14.69 1.34
N ASP A 385 -4.96 -13.90 1.85
CA ASP A 385 -6.36 -14.26 1.98
C ASP A 385 -7.27 -13.12 1.49
N LEU A 386 -7.50 -12.10 2.31
CA LEU A 386 -8.32 -10.93 2.02
C LEU A 386 -7.60 -9.65 2.43
N SER A 387 -7.75 -8.60 1.65
CA SER A 387 -7.28 -7.26 1.99
C SER A 387 -8.39 -6.23 1.76
N LEU A 388 -8.54 -5.29 2.69
CA LEU A 388 -9.37 -4.13 2.51
C LEU A 388 -8.49 -2.89 2.37
N SER A 389 -8.53 -2.29 1.19
CA SER A 389 -7.87 -1.01 0.91
C SER A 389 -8.90 0.10 0.89
N ALA A 390 -8.64 1.22 1.56
CA ALA A 390 -9.55 2.35 1.55
C ALA A 390 -8.80 3.68 1.39
N VAL A 391 -9.42 4.59 0.64
CA VAL A 391 -8.89 5.93 0.34
C VAL A 391 -10.05 6.93 0.20
N ARG A 392 -9.81 8.20 0.56
CA ARG A 392 -10.79 9.27 0.28
C ARG A 392 -10.93 9.47 -1.22
N ASP A 393 -12.18 9.62 -1.67
CA ASP A 393 -12.47 10.00 -3.06
C ASP A 393 -12.43 11.54 -3.17
N PRO A 394 -11.82 12.14 -4.21
CA PRO A 394 -11.79 13.60 -4.39
C PRO A 394 -13.15 14.27 -4.40
N GLY A 395 -14.20 13.56 -4.82
CA GLY A 395 -15.60 14.01 -4.79
C GLY A 395 -16.29 13.93 -3.43
N GLY A 396 -15.56 13.59 -2.38
CA GLY A 396 -16.10 13.27 -1.06
C GLY A 396 -16.50 11.79 -0.93
N GLY A 397 -16.47 11.27 0.30
CA GLY A 397 -16.71 9.85 0.55
C GLY A 397 -15.46 8.99 0.45
N LEU A 398 -15.64 7.68 0.25
CA LEU A 398 -14.56 6.71 0.22
C LEU A 398 -14.69 5.77 -0.99
N ARG A 399 -13.54 5.44 -1.58
CA ARG A 399 -13.34 4.25 -2.38
C ARG A 399 -12.78 3.14 -1.49
N ILE A 400 -13.40 1.98 -1.52
CA ILE A 400 -12.99 0.79 -0.78
C ILE A 400 -12.82 -0.35 -1.77
N ASP A 401 -11.61 -0.90 -1.84
CA ASP A 401 -11.27 -2.05 -2.66
C ASP A 401 -11.10 -3.27 -1.75
N LEU A 402 -11.85 -4.33 -1.98
CA LEU A 402 -11.62 -5.65 -1.41
C LEU A 402 -10.80 -6.46 -2.42
N ASP A 403 -9.59 -6.80 -2.03
CA ASP A 403 -8.69 -7.66 -2.78
C ASP A 403 -8.63 -9.02 -2.11
N ALA A 404 -8.82 -10.09 -2.86
CA ALA A 404 -8.80 -11.44 -2.34
C ALA A 404 -7.89 -12.34 -3.17
N ASN A 405 -7.33 -13.37 -2.53
CA ASN A 405 -6.61 -14.44 -3.19
C ASN A 405 -7.58 -15.20 -4.11
N GLY A 406 -7.29 -15.18 -5.42
CA GLY A 406 -8.15 -15.78 -6.44
C GLY A 406 -8.22 -17.30 -6.41
N GLY A 407 -7.30 -17.97 -5.69
CA GLY A 407 -7.37 -19.41 -5.40
C GLY A 407 -8.30 -19.76 -4.24
N VAL A 408 -8.65 -18.75 -3.40
CA VAL A 408 -9.52 -18.93 -2.23
C VAL A 408 -10.93 -18.43 -2.48
N TYR A 409 -11.08 -17.25 -3.10
CA TYR A 409 -12.38 -16.59 -3.29
C TYR A 409 -12.82 -16.59 -4.75
N GLY A 410 -14.07 -16.99 -4.99
CA GLY A 410 -14.73 -16.84 -6.28
C GLY A 410 -15.12 -15.37 -6.58
N HIS A 411 -15.47 -15.08 -7.84
CA HIS A 411 -15.89 -13.72 -8.22
C HIS A 411 -17.20 -13.30 -7.55
N GLU A 412 -18.17 -14.21 -7.49
CA GLU A 412 -19.49 -13.95 -6.89
C GLU A 412 -19.40 -13.87 -5.36
N GLU A 413 -18.59 -14.74 -4.74
CA GLU A 413 -18.37 -14.73 -3.31
C GLU A 413 -17.75 -13.39 -2.85
N LEU A 414 -16.70 -12.91 -3.56
CA LEU A 414 -16.08 -11.62 -3.26
C LEU A 414 -17.03 -10.45 -3.53
N ALA A 415 -17.87 -10.54 -4.58
CA ALA A 415 -18.86 -9.53 -4.87
C ALA A 415 -19.94 -9.45 -3.77
N GLY A 416 -20.42 -10.60 -3.31
CA GLY A 416 -21.36 -10.70 -2.18
C GLY A 416 -20.78 -10.16 -0.88
N LEU A 417 -19.54 -10.52 -0.56
CA LEU A 417 -18.83 -10.00 0.61
C LEU A 417 -18.72 -8.47 0.58
N ALA A 418 -18.34 -7.92 -0.58
CA ALA A 418 -18.20 -6.47 -0.75
C ALA A 418 -19.54 -5.73 -0.64
N ALA A 419 -20.61 -6.31 -1.21
CA ALA A 419 -21.96 -5.73 -1.13
C ALA A 419 -22.47 -5.71 0.32
N ARG A 420 -22.38 -6.84 1.02
CA ARG A 420 -22.77 -6.93 2.44
C ARG A 420 -21.97 -5.97 3.32
N TYR A 421 -20.66 -5.83 3.04
CA TYR A 421 -19.81 -4.87 3.77
C TYR A 421 -20.30 -3.42 3.57
N ALA A 422 -20.55 -3.01 2.32
CA ALA A 422 -21.00 -1.65 2.02
C ALA A 422 -22.36 -1.34 2.67
N GLU A 423 -23.29 -2.28 2.59
CA GLU A 423 -24.62 -2.16 3.20
C GLU A 423 -24.54 -2.09 4.73
N LEU A 424 -23.76 -2.99 5.35
CA LEU A 424 -23.58 -3.00 6.80
C LEU A 424 -22.91 -1.72 7.28
N LEU A 425 -21.85 -1.25 6.62
CA LEU A 425 -21.19 0.03 6.94
C LEU A 425 -22.19 1.18 6.93
N GLY A 426 -23.05 1.25 5.92
CA GLY A 426 -24.11 2.27 5.83
C GLY A 426 -25.08 2.21 7.02
N ARG A 427 -25.60 1.02 7.35
CA ARG A 427 -26.52 0.81 8.49
C ARG A 427 -25.87 1.13 9.84
N LEU A 428 -24.65 0.67 10.05
CA LEU A 428 -23.89 0.92 11.28
C LEU A 428 -23.63 2.42 11.50
N CYS A 429 -23.27 3.14 10.44
CA CYS A 429 -23.04 4.58 10.51
C CYS A 429 -24.33 5.39 10.73
N ALA A 430 -25.45 4.94 10.17
CA ALA A 430 -26.74 5.60 10.34
C ALA A 430 -27.33 5.38 11.76
N GLN A 431 -27.02 4.25 12.40
CA GLN A 431 -27.59 3.84 13.68
C GLN A 431 -26.50 3.33 14.65
N PRO A 432 -25.50 4.17 15.03
CA PRO A 432 -24.29 3.70 15.71
C PRO A 432 -24.56 3.20 17.15
N ASP A 433 -25.70 3.51 17.75
CA ASP A 433 -26.05 3.14 19.11
C ASP A 433 -26.90 1.86 19.20
N ARG A 434 -27.39 1.34 18.06
CA ARG A 434 -28.14 0.08 18.05
C ARG A 434 -27.22 -1.14 18.24
N PRO A 435 -27.69 -2.20 18.91
CA PRO A 435 -26.96 -3.47 18.97
C PRO A 435 -26.65 -4.03 17.58
N LEU A 436 -25.45 -4.57 17.39
CA LEU A 436 -25.01 -5.16 16.11
C LEU A 436 -25.97 -6.28 15.65
N SER A 437 -26.47 -7.10 16.58
CA SER A 437 -27.42 -8.18 16.29
C SER A 437 -28.70 -7.68 15.62
N ALA A 438 -29.16 -6.47 15.96
CA ALA A 438 -30.35 -5.87 15.39
C ALA A 438 -30.09 -5.25 13.99
N LEU A 439 -28.81 -5.05 13.62
CA LEU A 439 -28.39 -4.49 12.33
C LEU A 439 -27.89 -5.56 11.36
N ALA A 440 -27.62 -6.77 11.85
CA ALA A 440 -27.15 -7.91 11.06
C ALA A 440 -28.23 -8.55 10.19
N ALA A 441 -29.50 -8.50 10.63
CA ALA A 441 -30.60 -9.05 9.86
C ALA A 441 -30.80 -8.24 8.55
N PRO A 442 -31.06 -8.91 7.40
CA PRO A 442 -31.50 -8.21 6.20
C PRO A 442 -32.75 -7.38 6.54
N ALA A 443 -32.87 -6.21 5.93
CA ALA A 443 -34.09 -5.43 6.03
C ALA A 443 -35.26 -6.30 5.51
N PRO A 444 -36.43 -6.29 6.18
CA PRO A 444 -37.59 -7.09 5.81
C PRO A 444 -38.08 -6.77 4.41
#